data_cb2f50ab7e8c6ad92fac3a1dee86558a
#
_entry.id   cb2f50ab7e8c6ad92fac3a1dee86558a
#
_cell.length_a   1.000
_cell.length_b   1.000
_cell.length_c   1.000
_cell.angle_alpha   90.00
_cell.angle_beta   90.00
_cell.angle_gamma   90.00
#
_symmetry.space_group_name_H-M   'P 1'
#
loop_
_entity.id
_entity.type
_entity.pdbx_description
1 polymer ?
#
loop_
_entity_poly.entity_id
_entity_poly.type
_entity_poly.pdbx_seq_one_letter_code
_entity_poly.pdbx_strand_id
1 'polypeptide(L)' 'MIYAGVGVYYGYWAHGLREGEGVMTYSNQDVYSGQWKEGKKHGQGTYVFFQTGMKYVGKWSNGQLV' A
#
# COMPACT_ATOMS: atom_id res chain seq x y z
N MET A 1 10.47 1.26 -6.24
CA MET A 1 10.96 2.63 -6.01
C MET A 1 11.04 2.92 -4.53
N ILE A 2 12.08 3.61 -4.12
CA ILE A 2 12.28 3.96 -2.72
C ILE A 2 11.75 5.36 -2.46
N TYR A 3 10.90 5.48 -1.45
CA TYR A 3 10.37 6.78 -1.00
C TYR A 3 11.11 7.17 0.26
N ALA A 4 11.87 8.26 0.21
CA ALA A 4 12.63 8.73 1.37
C ALA A 4 11.68 8.98 2.55
N GLY A 5 11.94 8.31 3.69
CA GLY A 5 11.15 8.46 4.89
C GLY A 5 9.78 7.79 4.84
N VAL A 6 9.41 7.13 3.74
CA VAL A 6 8.11 6.47 3.60
C VAL A 6 8.26 4.96 3.44
N GLY A 7 9.12 4.52 2.52
CA GLY A 7 9.32 3.10 2.31
C GLY A 7 9.65 2.75 0.87
N VAL A 8 9.33 1.51 0.50
CA VAL A 8 9.66 0.96 -0.82
C VAL A 8 8.38 0.44 -1.46
N TYR A 9 8.15 0.82 -2.70
CA TYR A 9 6.99 0.36 -3.46
C TYR A 9 7.41 -0.53 -4.62
N TYR A 10 6.74 -1.67 -4.77
CA TYR A 10 6.85 -2.55 -5.93
C TYR A 10 5.47 -2.78 -6.51
N GLY A 11 5.30 -2.48 -7.79
CA GLY A 11 4.03 -2.70 -8.45
C GLY A 11 3.90 -1.89 -9.72
N TYR A 12 2.67 -1.71 -10.14
CA TYR A 12 2.38 -1.02 -11.39
C TYR A 12 2.28 0.48 -11.19
N TRP A 13 2.58 1.21 -12.26
CA TRP A 13 2.55 2.66 -12.28
C TRP A 13 1.77 3.13 -13.50
N ALA A 14 1.06 4.24 -13.34
CA ALA A 14 0.41 4.93 -14.46
C ALA A 14 0.53 6.43 -14.22
N HIS A 15 1.00 7.14 -15.23
CA HIS A 15 1.15 8.60 -15.16
C HIS A 15 1.98 9.07 -13.96
N GLY A 16 3.01 8.30 -13.61
CA GLY A 16 3.88 8.63 -12.48
C GLY A 16 3.29 8.33 -11.12
N LEU A 17 2.11 7.71 -11.06
CA LEU A 17 1.44 7.37 -9.80
C LEU A 17 1.31 5.86 -9.66
N ARG A 18 1.25 5.39 -8.42
CA ARG A 18 0.99 3.97 -8.14
C ARG A 18 -0.42 3.65 -8.64
N GLU A 19 -0.54 2.55 -9.37
CA GLU A 19 -1.79 2.19 -10.01
C GLU A 19 -1.87 0.67 -10.13
N GLY A 20 -3.07 0.10 -9.98
CA GLY A 20 -3.25 -1.33 -10.06
C GLY A 20 -2.71 -2.04 -8.84
N GLU A 21 -2.21 -3.25 -9.01
CA GLU A 21 -1.69 -4.02 -7.89
C GLU A 21 -0.27 -3.64 -7.55
N GLY A 22 0.01 -3.55 -6.24
CA GLY A 22 1.34 -3.24 -5.77
C GLY A 22 1.51 -3.50 -4.30
N VAL A 23 2.78 -3.56 -3.87
CA VAL A 23 3.15 -3.81 -2.48
C VAL A 23 4.00 -2.64 -2.00
N MET A 24 3.58 -2.04 -0.90
CA MET A 24 4.33 -0.97 -0.24
C MET A 24 4.84 -1.48 1.10
N THR A 25 6.16 -1.42 1.30
CA THR A 25 6.75 -1.66 2.61
C THR A 25 7.11 -0.30 3.20
N TYR A 26 6.44 0.06 4.28
CA TYR A 26 6.65 1.37 4.91
C TYR A 26 7.93 1.38 5.74
N SER A 27 8.39 2.58 6.10
CA SER A 27 9.63 2.73 6.86
C SER A 27 9.56 2.08 8.24
N ASN A 28 8.37 1.96 8.82
CA ASN A 28 8.17 1.27 10.10
C ASN A 28 8.00 -0.24 9.92
N GLN A 29 8.21 -0.76 8.70
CA GLN A 29 8.14 -2.16 8.32
C GLN A 29 6.71 -2.70 8.19
N ASP A 30 5.69 -1.88 8.31
CA ASP A 30 4.35 -2.27 7.93
C ASP A 30 4.29 -2.50 6.43
N VAL A 31 3.38 -3.36 5.98
CA VAL A 31 3.27 -3.70 4.56
C VAL A 31 1.82 -3.56 4.12
N TYR A 32 1.60 -2.90 3.02
CA TYR A 32 0.32 -2.91 2.33
C TYR A 32 0.48 -3.67 1.01
N SER A 33 -0.36 -4.67 0.79
CA SER A 33 -0.37 -5.43 -0.46
C SER A 33 -1.79 -5.41 -1.01
N GLY A 34 -1.96 -4.82 -2.18
CA GLY A 34 -3.29 -4.74 -2.77
C GLY A 34 -3.34 -3.74 -3.91
N GLN A 35 -4.53 -3.19 -4.10
CA GLN A 35 -4.79 -2.32 -5.23
C GLN A 35 -4.51 -0.87 -4.90
N TRP A 36 -4.11 -0.14 -5.92
CA TRP A 36 -3.77 1.28 -5.82
C TRP A 36 -4.48 2.06 -6.92
N LYS A 37 -4.81 3.28 -6.64
CA LYS A 37 -5.38 4.19 -7.63
C LYS A 37 -4.88 5.60 -7.37
N GLU A 38 -4.26 6.19 -8.38
CA GLU A 38 -3.74 7.56 -8.29
C GLU A 38 -2.84 7.78 -7.09
N GLY A 39 -2.00 6.78 -6.79
CA GLY A 39 -1.05 6.86 -5.69
C GLY A 39 -1.62 6.53 -4.33
N LYS A 40 -2.89 6.15 -4.24
CA LYS A 40 -3.56 5.86 -2.97
C LYS A 40 -4.06 4.43 -2.92
N LYS A 41 -4.14 3.89 -1.71
CA LYS A 41 -4.73 2.56 -1.52
C LYS A 41 -6.19 2.59 -1.95
N HIS A 42 -6.59 1.58 -2.73
CA HIS A 42 -7.93 1.54 -3.29
C HIS A 42 -8.34 0.09 -3.54
N GLY A 43 -9.64 -0.19 -3.43
CA GLY A 43 -10.15 -1.54 -3.67
C GLY A 43 -9.70 -2.53 -2.62
N GLN A 44 -9.49 -3.78 -3.02
CA GLN A 44 -9.07 -4.83 -2.08
C GLN A 44 -7.61 -4.68 -1.71
N GLY A 45 -7.31 -4.86 -0.43
CA GLY A 45 -5.93 -4.82 0.03
C GLY A 45 -5.77 -5.41 1.43
N THR A 46 -4.53 -5.78 1.74
CA THR A 46 -4.15 -6.34 3.04
C THR A 46 -3.08 -5.47 3.66
N TYR A 47 -3.32 -5.03 4.87
CA TYR A 47 -2.34 -4.25 5.63
C TYR A 47 -1.80 -5.12 6.76
N VAL A 48 -0.48 -5.23 6.86
CA VAL A 48 0.18 -6.03 7.89
C VAL A 48 0.93 -5.10 8.83
N PHE A 49 0.60 -5.18 10.11
CA PHE A 49 1.28 -4.41 11.15
C PHE A 49 2.50 -5.18 11.64
N PHE A 50 3.68 -4.61 11.45
CA PHE A 50 4.91 -5.30 11.77
C PHE A 50 5.04 -5.62 13.27
N GLN A 51 4.73 -4.66 14.13
CA GLN A 51 4.95 -4.82 15.57
C GLN A 51 4.05 -5.88 16.20
N THR A 52 2.82 -5.97 15.74
CA THR A 52 1.84 -6.89 16.33
C THR A 52 1.66 -8.16 15.51
N GLY A 53 2.08 -8.14 14.24
CA GLY A 53 1.84 -9.24 13.32
C GLY A 53 0.40 -9.36 12.86
N MET A 54 -0.45 -8.40 13.21
CA MET A 54 -1.85 -8.43 12.82
C MET A 54 -2.02 -8.05 11.35
N LYS A 55 -3.04 -8.63 10.74
CA LYS A 55 -3.40 -8.32 9.36
C LYS A 55 -4.78 -7.70 9.31
N TYR A 56 -4.94 -6.75 8.44
CA TYR A 56 -6.24 -6.18 8.14
C TYR A 56 -6.55 -6.39 6.67
N VAL A 57 -7.57 -7.19 6.38
CA VAL A 57 -7.99 -7.48 5.01
C VAL A 57 -9.33 -6.78 4.77
N GLY A 58 -9.39 -5.97 3.73
CA GLY A 58 -10.64 -5.26 3.48
C GLY A 58 -10.55 -4.35 2.27
N LYS A 59 -11.50 -3.42 2.21
CA LYS A 59 -11.59 -2.47 1.12
C LYS A 59 -11.05 -1.12 1.54
N TRP A 60 -10.45 -0.43 0.59
CA TRP A 60 -9.84 0.86 0.79
C TRP A 60 -10.38 1.87 -0.21
N SER A 61 -10.46 3.11 0.19
CA SER A 61 -10.86 4.20 -0.68
C SER A 61 -10.08 5.44 -0.31
N ASN A 62 -9.39 6.02 -1.30
CA ASN A 62 -8.57 7.23 -1.11
C ASN A 62 -7.56 7.09 0.02
N GLY A 63 -6.96 5.91 0.15
CA GLY A 63 -5.95 5.67 1.17
C GLY A 63 -6.51 5.32 2.54
N GLN A 64 -7.82 5.30 2.69
CA GLN A 64 -8.48 5.00 3.95
C GLN A 64 -9.25 3.71 3.89
N LEU A 65 -9.33 3.04 5.02
CA LEU A 65 -10.10 1.81 5.15
C LEU A 65 -11.58 2.15 5.17
N VAL A 66 -12.34 1.41 4.39
CA VAL A 66 -13.79 1.63 4.25
C VAL A 66 -14.55 0.68 5.16
#